data_e313c95bfbb1178fb0a5eef00d5bf3ad
#
_entry.id   e313c95bfbb1178fb0a5eef00d5bf3ad
#
_cell.length_a   1.000
_cell.length_b   1.000
_cell.length_c   1.000
_cell.angle_alpha   90.00
_cell.angle_beta   90.00
_cell.angle_gamma   90.00
#
_symmetry.space_group_name_H-M   'P 1'
#
loop_
_entity.id
_entity.type
_entity.pdbx_description
1 polymer ?
#
loop_
_entity_poly.entity_id
_entity_poly.type
_entity_poly.pdbx_seq_one_letter_code
_entity_poly.pdbx_strand_id
1 'polypeptide(L)'
;EVNEIWAGLGYYRRARFLLEGAKKIVAEGGSIPKTASLLRKIPGIGDYTSGAIASIAFKEAVPVVDGNVIRVIARLRAVSENPKDSAIIKRFWEIAAQLVDPLRLGDFNQALMELGATVCTPLNPSCSSCPASEFCHALSIAKRDSTAAVTDYPIKGVKVKQRSDFSVVCVVELLGDEKQSSSKFVLVKLVT
;
A
#
# COMPACT_ATOMS: atom_id res chain seq x y z
N GLU A 1 4.38 -22.04 13.64
CA GLU A 1 4.75 -20.85 14.47
C GLU A 1 4.33 -19.52 13.82
N VAL A 2 4.94 -19.06 12.66
CA VAL A 2 4.56 -17.74 12.07
C VAL A 2 3.09 -17.67 11.72
N ASN A 3 2.51 -18.72 11.15
CA ASN A 3 1.09 -18.77 10.82
C ASN A 3 0.19 -18.78 12.05
N GLU A 4 0.63 -19.36 13.15
CA GLU A 4 -0.10 -19.37 14.43
C GLU A 4 -0.17 -17.96 15.03
N ILE A 5 0.98 -17.24 15.04
CA ILE A 5 1.03 -15.85 15.50
C ILE A 5 0.21 -14.92 14.58
N TRP A 6 0.16 -15.24 13.26
CA TRP A 6 -0.60 -14.45 12.26
C TRP A 6 -2.07 -14.83 12.17
N ALA A 7 -2.51 -15.88 12.91
CA ALA A 7 -3.87 -16.39 12.83
C ALA A 7 -4.91 -15.29 13.08
N GLY A 8 -5.94 -15.23 12.24
CA GLY A 8 -7.01 -14.23 12.33
C GLY A 8 -6.71 -12.86 11.69
N LEU A 9 -5.47 -12.53 11.38
CA LEU A 9 -5.12 -11.24 10.76
C LEU A 9 -5.40 -11.17 9.25
N GLY A 10 -5.67 -12.31 8.62
CA GLY A 10 -5.88 -12.39 7.16
C GLY A 10 -4.62 -12.11 6.35
N TYR A 11 -4.78 -12.01 5.03
CA TYR A 11 -3.67 -11.71 4.10
C TYR A 11 -2.41 -12.56 4.34
N TYR A 12 -2.56 -13.85 4.54
CA TYR A 12 -1.49 -14.80 4.91
C TYR A 12 -0.28 -14.81 3.95
N ARG A 13 -0.44 -14.35 2.71
CA ARG A 13 0.70 -14.09 1.81
C ARG A 13 1.73 -13.14 2.41
N ARG A 14 1.29 -12.16 3.20
CA ARG A 14 2.22 -11.20 3.86
C ARG A 14 3.07 -11.91 4.90
N ALA A 15 2.47 -12.77 5.73
CA ALA A 15 3.20 -13.59 6.70
C ALA A 15 4.24 -14.49 6.02
N ARG A 16 3.84 -15.16 4.91
CA ARG A 16 4.74 -16.00 4.14
C ARG A 16 5.92 -15.20 3.57
N PHE A 17 5.66 -14.07 2.93
CA PHE A 17 6.72 -13.23 2.38
C PHE A 17 7.63 -12.65 3.46
N LEU A 18 7.11 -12.30 4.62
CA LEU A 18 7.92 -11.86 5.76
C LEU A 18 8.91 -12.96 6.18
N LEU A 19 8.42 -14.19 6.30
CA LEU A 19 9.26 -15.33 6.65
C LEU A 19 10.29 -15.65 5.57
N GLU A 20 9.90 -15.66 4.30
CA GLU A 20 10.80 -15.90 3.16
C GLU A 20 11.87 -14.81 3.06
N GLY A 21 11.49 -13.55 3.25
CA GLY A 21 12.41 -12.42 3.29
C GLY A 21 13.42 -12.51 4.43
N ALA A 22 12.95 -12.84 5.64
CA ALA A 22 13.81 -13.02 6.80
C ALA A 22 14.83 -14.18 6.59
N LYS A 23 14.37 -15.31 6.07
CA LYS A 23 15.24 -16.45 5.74
C LYS A 23 16.32 -16.08 4.72
N LYS A 24 15.95 -15.30 3.69
CA LYS A 24 16.90 -14.84 2.69
C LYS A 24 17.96 -13.92 3.30
N ILE A 25 17.56 -12.94 4.11
CA ILE A 25 18.49 -12.03 4.78
C ILE A 25 19.48 -12.82 5.64
N VAL A 26 18.99 -13.78 6.42
CA VAL A 26 19.85 -14.64 7.27
C VAL A 26 20.84 -15.45 6.41
N ALA A 27 20.38 -16.05 5.32
CA ALA A 27 21.23 -16.82 4.41
C ALA A 27 22.31 -15.98 3.72
N GLU A 28 22.05 -14.67 3.52
CA GLU A 28 22.98 -13.72 2.91
C GLU A 28 23.85 -12.98 3.95
N GLY A 29 23.96 -13.48 5.18
CA GLY A 29 24.84 -12.95 6.23
C GLY A 29 24.14 -12.11 7.30
N GLY A 30 22.80 -12.09 7.35
CA GLY A 30 22.02 -11.49 8.44
C GLY A 30 21.92 -9.96 8.41
N SER A 31 22.52 -9.30 7.42
CA SER A 31 22.49 -7.83 7.31
C SER A 31 21.38 -7.36 6.38
N ILE A 32 20.56 -6.44 6.86
CA ILE A 32 19.49 -5.84 6.04
C ILE A 32 20.11 -4.90 4.99
N PRO A 33 19.82 -5.09 3.69
CA PRO A 33 20.28 -4.18 2.65
C PRO A 33 19.78 -2.75 2.86
N LYS A 34 20.64 -1.76 2.58
CA LYS A 34 20.36 -0.36 2.88
C LYS A 34 19.81 0.45 1.71
N THR A 35 19.82 -0.13 0.49
CA THR A 35 19.35 0.57 -0.71
C THR A 35 18.05 -0.02 -1.24
N ALA A 36 17.19 0.80 -1.83
CA ALA A 36 15.93 0.38 -2.42
C ALA A 36 16.12 -0.70 -3.49
N SER A 37 17.19 -0.60 -4.29
CA SER A 37 17.52 -1.55 -5.33
C SER A 37 17.86 -2.95 -4.79
N LEU A 38 18.57 -3.03 -3.67
CA LEU A 38 18.89 -4.29 -3.00
C LEU A 38 17.71 -4.83 -2.21
N LEU A 39 16.96 -3.96 -1.53
CA LEU A 39 15.75 -4.33 -0.80
C LEU A 39 14.71 -5.00 -1.69
N ARG A 40 14.54 -4.53 -2.94
CA ARG A 40 13.63 -5.14 -3.93
C ARG A 40 13.95 -6.59 -4.28
N LYS A 41 15.17 -7.05 -4.03
CA LYS A 41 15.58 -8.45 -4.25
C LYS A 41 15.08 -9.39 -3.15
N ILE A 42 14.54 -8.85 -2.06
CA ILE A 42 13.99 -9.61 -0.95
C ILE A 42 12.53 -9.99 -1.26
N PRO A 43 12.12 -11.24 -1.09
CA PRO A 43 10.74 -11.66 -1.26
C PRO A 43 9.75 -10.81 -0.46
N GLY A 44 8.70 -10.33 -1.13
CA GLY A 44 7.66 -9.51 -0.52
C GLY A 44 7.95 -8.01 -0.39
N ILE A 45 9.15 -7.57 -0.75
CA ILE A 45 9.50 -6.15 -0.78
C ILE A 45 9.36 -5.62 -2.21
N GLY A 46 8.30 -4.83 -2.42
CA GLY A 46 8.05 -4.10 -3.67
C GLY A 46 8.60 -2.67 -3.65
N ASP A 47 8.30 -1.90 -4.71
CA ASP A 47 8.79 -0.52 -4.88
C ASP A 47 8.44 0.38 -3.70
N TYR A 48 7.19 0.34 -3.23
CA TYR A 48 6.75 1.12 -2.06
C TYR A 48 7.56 0.75 -0.80
N THR A 49 7.62 -0.52 -0.46
CA THR A 49 8.28 -0.98 0.79
C THR A 49 9.78 -0.73 0.75
N SER A 50 10.42 -0.97 -0.40
CA SER A 50 11.86 -0.71 -0.56
C SER A 50 12.19 0.77 -0.44
N GLY A 51 11.39 1.64 -1.07
CA GLY A 51 11.56 3.10 -0.96
C GLY A 51 11.34 3.60 0.47
N ALA A 52 10.30 3.10 1.15
CA ALA A 52 10.02 3.47 2.54
C ALA A 52 11.17 3.08 3.48
N ILE A 53 11.64 1.82 3.41
CA ILE A 53 12.76 1.37 4.25
C ILE A 53 14.03 2.15 3.93
N ALA A 54 14.38 2.29 2.65
CA ALA A 54 15.61 2.95 2.23
C ALA A 54 15.64 4.44 2.61
N SER A 55 14.55 5.18 2.40
CA SER A 55 14.52 6.62 2.70
C SER A 55 14.39 6.90 4.20
N ILE A 56 13.55 6.16 4.92
CA ILE A 56 13.27 6.42 6.33
C ILE A 56 14.40 5.91 7.23
N ALA A 57 14.78 4.64 7.07
CA ALA A 57 15.77 4.00 7.93
C ALA A 57 17.22 4.25 7.49
N PHE A 58 17.46 4.34 6.18
CA PHE A 58 18.83 4.41 5.64
C PHE A 58 19.16 5.73 4.93
N LYS A 59 18.24 6.68 4.91
CA LYS A 59 18.44 8.02 4.36
C LYS A 59 18.84 8.01 2.88
N GLU A 60 18.35 7.06 2.10
CA GLU A 60 18.51 7.04 0.65
C GLU A 60 17.53 8.05 0.01
N ALA A 61 18.01 8.81 -0.97
CA ALA A 61 17.22 9.82 -1.70
C ALA A 61 16.30 9.13 -2.74
N VAL A 62 15.29 8.44 -2.28
CA VAL A 62 14.32 7.75 -3.14
C VAL A 62 12.90 8.13 -2.78
N PRO A 63 11.98 8.22 -3.76
CA PRO A 63 10.58 8.51 -3.51
C PRO A 63 9.87 7.30 -2.90
N VAL A 64 8.75 7.60 -2.25
CA VAL A 64 7.77 6.61 -1.79
C VAL A 64 6.41 6.97 -2.39
N VAL A 65 5.79 6.03 -3.10
CA VAL A 65 4.49 6.25 -3.73
C VAL A 65 3.51 5.16 -3.32
N ASP A 66 2.49 5.57 -2.57
CA ASP A 66 1.33 4.75 -2.20
C ASP A 66 0.04 5.41 -2.70
N GLY A 67 -1.10 4.86 -2.37
CA GLY A 67 -2.40 5.43 -2.74
C GLY A 67 -2.65 6.83 -2.15
N ASN A 68 -2.07 7.16 -1.00
CA ASN A 68 -2.17 8.48 -0.39
C ASN A 68 -1.33 9.49 -1.15
N VAL A 69 -0.08 9.15 -1.46
CA VAL A 69 0.84 9.98 -2.23
C VAL A 69 0.31 10.24 -3.65
N ILE A 70 -0.19 9.21 -4.33
CA ILE A 70 -0.84 9.36 -5.65
C ILE A 70 -1.97 10.39 -5.57
N ARG A 71 -2.84 10.29 -4.58
CA ARG A 71 -3.96 11.22 -4.40
C ARG A 71 -3.50 12.66 -4.14
N VAL A 72 -2.50 12.83 -3.27
CA VAL A 72 -1.95 14.16 -2.97
C VAL A 72 -1.34 14.78 -4.24
N ILE A 73 -0.48 14.07 -4.94
CA ILE A 73 0.16 14.55 -6.16
C ILE A 73 -0.88 14.82 -7.25
N ALA A 74 -1.87 13.92 -7.43
CA ALA A 74 -2.93 14.12 -8.40
C ALA A 74 -3.70 15.42 -8.15
N ARG A 75 -3.99 15.75 -6.90
CA ARG A 75 -4.69 17.00 -6.53
C ARG A 75 -3.78 18.22 -6.63
N LEU A 76 -2.55 18.13 -6.20
CA LEU A 76 -1.59 19.23 -6.32
C LEU A 76 -1.37 19.63 -7.78
N ARG A 77 -1.32 18.65 -8.70
CA ARG A 77 -1.05 18.86 -10.13
C ARG A 77 -2.30 18.84 -11.00
N ALA A 78 -3.49 18.65 -10.43
CA ALA A 78 -4.76 18.43 -11.15
C ALA A 78 -4.67 17.32 -12.21
N VAL A 79 -4.03 16.21 -11.88
CA VAL A 79 -3.91 15.03 -12.74
C VAL A 79 -5.22 14.23 -12.65
N SER A 80 -5.97 14.20 -13.74
CA SER A 80 -7.29 13.56 -13.78
C SER A 80 -7.27 12.12 -14.27
N GLU A 81 -6.14 11.63 -14.77
CA GLU A 81 -6.00 10.31 -15.36
C GLU A 81 -6.16 9.19 -14.31
N ASN A 82 -6.50 7.99 -14.82
CA ASN A 82 -6.71 6.82 -13.97
C ASN A 82 -5.37 6.35 -13.35
N PRO A 83 -5.25 6.36 -12.01
CA PRO A 83 -4.01 5.98 -11.33
C PRO A 83 -3.70 4.47 -11.37
N LYS A 84 -4.54 3.65 -12.02
CA LYS A 84 -4.26 2.23 -12.26
C LYS A 84 -3.55 1.96 -13.58
N ASP A 85 -3.46 2.97 -14.43
CA ASP A 85 -2.70 2.87 -15.68
C ASP A 85 -1.20 2.88 -15.36
N SER A 86 -0.47 1.94 -15.94
CA SER A 86 0.97 1.76 -15.69
C SER A 86 1.80 2.98 -16.08
N ALA A 87 1.45 3.65 -17.18
CA ALA A 87 2.13 4.87 -17.62
C ALA A 87 1.87 6.03 -16.63
N ILE A 88 0.64 6.12 -16.11
CA ILE A 88 0.28 7.13 -15.13
C ILE A 88 0.93 6.87 -13.77
N ILE A 89 0.98 5.61 -13.33
CA ILE A 89 1.74 5.23 -12.13
C ILE A 89 3.21 5.65 -12.26
N LYS A 90 3.84 5.35 -13.40
CA LYS A 90 5.24 5.73 -13.64
C LYS A 90 5.43 7.25 -13.53
N ARG A 91 4.51 8.04 -14.10
CA ARG A 91 4.53 9.51 -13.99
C ARG A 91 4.43 9.98 -12.53
N PHE A 92 3.61 9.35 -11.69
CA PHE A 92 3.55 9.69 -10.26
C PHE A 92 4.88 9.41 -9.55
N TRP A 93 5.56 8.30 -9.87
CA TRP A 93 6.90 8.03 -9.34
C TRP A 93 7.92 9.07 -9.78
N GLU A 94 7.89 9.50 -11.03
CA GLU A 94 8.77 10.55 -11.57
C GLU A 94 8.53 11.91 -10.88
N ILE A 95 7.27 12.28 -10.67
CA ILE A 95 6.92 13.51 -9.94
C ILE A 95 7.36 13.40 -8.47
N ALA A 96 7.09 12.28 -7.82
CA ALA A 96 7.51 12.07 -6.44
C ALA A 96 9.04 12.16 -6.30
N ALA A 97 9.79 11.59 -7.25
CA ALA A 97 11.25 11.67 -7.25
C ALA A 97 11.78 13.11 -7.35
N GLN A 98 11.09 13.97 -8.11
CA GLN A 98 11.45 15.40 -8.21
C GLN A 98 11.14 16.21 -6.94
N LEU A 99 10.22 15.71 -6.12
CA LEU A 99 9.76 16.39 -4.92
C LEU A 99 10.56 16.01 -3.66
N VAL A 100 11.30 14.88 -3.70
CA VAL A 100 12.05 14.41 -2.52
C VAL A 100 13.03 15.48 -2.05
N ASP A 101 12.88 15.92 -0.80
CA ASP A 101 13.78 16.87 -0.18
C ASP A 101 15.14 16.20 0.06
N PRO A 102 16.25 16.72 -0.52
CA PRO A 102 17.57 16.12 -0.39
C PRO A 102 18.15 16.17 1.03
N LEU A 103 17.61 17.03 1.90
CA LEU A 103 18.08 17.19 3.28
C LEU A 103 17.23 16.40 4.28
N ARG A 104 15.95 16.16 3.95
CA ARG A 104 14.97 15.54 4.85
C ARG A 104 14.24 14.36 4.19
N LEU A 105 14.99 13.46 3.61
CA LEU A 105 14.53 12.38 2.74
C LEU A 105 13.37 11.55 3.31
N GLY A 106 13.60 10.93 4.47
CA GLY A 106 12.61 10.09 5.12
C GLY A 106 11.42 10.89 5.68
N ASP A 107 11.70 12.08 6.24
CA ASP A 107 10.67 12.95 6.80
C ASP A 107 9.72 13.46 5.72
N PHE A 108 10.25 13.84 4.55
CA PHE A 108 9.44 14.28 3.41
C PHE A 108 8.49 13.19 2.95
N ASN A 109 8.98 11.98 2.75
CA ASN A 109 8.14 10.85 2.34
C ASN A 109 7.05 10.54 3.37
N GLN A 110 7.40 10.55 4.66
CA GLN A 110 6.43 10.35 5.75
C GLN A 110 5.38 11.48 5.77
N ALA A 111 5.81 12.74 5.69
CA ALA A 111 4.92 13.89 5.68
C ALA A 111 3.94 13.85 4.50
N LEU A 112 4.40 13.42 3.31
CA LEU A 112 3.54 13.33 2.13
C LEU A 112 2.50 12.20 2.26
N MET A 113 2.89 11.04 2.81
CA MET A 113 1.96 9.96 3.13
C MET A 113 0.94 10.38 4.21
N GLU A 114 1.41 11.04 5.28
CA GLU A 114 0.58 11.52 6.38
C GLU A 114 -0.41 12.59 5.91
N LEU A 115 0.03 13.54 5.09
CA LEU A 115 -0.84 14.53 4.47
C LEU A 115 -2.01 13.87 3.72
N GLY A 116 -1.72 12.80 2.98
CA GLY A 116 -2.74 12.03 2.30
C GLY A 116 -3.66 11.28 3.25
N ALA A 117 -3.11 10.71 4.32
CA ALA A 117 -3.89 9.90 5.26
C ALA A 117 -4.83 10.75 6.13
N THR A 118 -4.40 11.94 6.55
CA THR A 118 -5.09 12.72 7.58
C THR A 118 -5.81 13.97 7.07
N VAL A 119 -5.22 14.69 6.11
CA VAL A 119 -5.72 15.98 5.62
C VAL A 119 -6.33 15.85 4.23
N CYS A 120 -5.57 15.35 3.26
CA CYS A 120 -6.01 15.20 1.88
C CYS A 120 -6.76 13.87 1.67
N THR A 121 -7.81 13.64 2.45
CA THR A 121 -8.57 12.38 2.50
C THR A 121 -9.36 12.12 1.21
N PRO A 122 -9.76 10.86 0.90
CA PRO A 122 -10.44 10.52 -0.34
C PRO A 122 -11.77 11.26 -0.56
N LEU A 123 -12.60 11.38 0.47
CA LEU A 123 -13.98 11.89 0.34
C LEU A 123 -14.11 13.33 0.86
N ASN A 124 -13.55 13.61 2.03
CA ASN A 124 -13.71 14.89 2.73
C ASN A 124 -12.34 15.51 3.04
N PRO A 125 -11.61 16.05 2.05
CA PRO A 125 -10.31 16.66 2.30
C PRO A 125 -10.46 17.98 3.07
N SER A 126 -9.64 18.17 4.10
CA SER A 126 -9.60 19.38 4.93
C SER A 126 -8.74 20.46 4.25
N CYS A 127 -9.21 20.99 3.09
CA CYS A 127 -8.44 21.90 2.26
C CYS A 127 -8.13 23.24 2.95
N SER A 128 -8.99 23.72 3.85
CA SER A 128 -8.80 24.97 4.59
C SER A 128 -7.65 24.91 5.59
N SER A 129 -7.34 23.73 6.13
CA SER A 129 -6.22 23.48 7.05
C SER A 129 -5.01 22.81 6.36
N CYS A 130 -5.07 22.63 5.05
CA CYS A 130 -4.02 21.95 4.32
C CYS A 130 -2.78 22.85 4.16
N PRO A 131 -1.59 22.45 4.64
CA PRO A 131 -0.38 23.26 4.51
C PRO A 131 0.08 23.46 3.05
N ALA A 132 -0.40 22.62 2.12
CA ALA A 132 -0.10 22.69 0.69
C ALA A 132 -1.23 23.34 -0.14
N SER A 133 -2.21 24.00 0.52
CA SER A 133 -3.40 24.55 -0.15
C SER A 133 -3.06 25.60 -1.22
N GLU A 134 -2.05 26.44 -0.98
CA GLU A 134 -1.62 27.49 -1.91
C GLU A 134 -1.02 26.92 -3.21
N PHE A 135 -0.44 25.73 -3.15
CA PHE A 135 0.17 25.05 -4.30
C PHE A 135 -0.81 24.08 -4.98
N CYS A 136 -2.06 23.97 -4.50
CA CYS A 136 -2.99 22.95 -4.95
C CYS A 136 -3.78 23.41 -6.18
N HIS A 137 -3.45 22.88 -7.36
CA HIS A 137 -4.13 23.20 -8.60
C HIS A 137 -5.59 22.71 -8.59
N ALA A 138 -5.90 21.54 -8.06
CA ALA A 138 -7.29 21.06 -7.96
C ALA A 138 -8.13 21.98 -7.08
N LEU A 139 -7.59 22.49 -5.96
CA LEU A 139 -8.29 23.49 -5.13
C LEU A 139 -8.47 24.82 -5.86
N SER A 140 -7.47 25.27 -6.60
CA SER A 140 -7.56 26.49 -7.42
C SER A 140 -8.63 26.38 -8.50
N ILE A 141 -8.78 25.21 -9.12
CA ILE A 141 -9.85 24.94 -10.10
C ILE A 141 -11.21 24.96 -9.40
N ALA A 142 -11.38 24.22 -8.32
CA ALA A 142 -12.63 24.14 -7.57
C ALA A 142 -13.10 25.49 -7.00
N LYS A 143 -12.18 26.43 -6.72
CA LYS A 143 -12.52 27.80 -6.32
C LYS A 143 -13.03 28.68 -7.47
N ARG A 144 -12.62 28.37 -8.70
CA ARG A 144 -13.01 29.16 -9.90
C ARG A 144 -14.23 28.58 -10.62
N ASP A 145 -14.41 27.26 -10.53
CA ASP A 145 -15.48 26.52 -11.17
C ASP A 145 -16.26 25.74 -10.11
N SER A 146 -17.49 26.16 -9.85
CA SER A 146 -18.39 25.54 -8.88
C SER A 146 -18.83 24.12 -9.24
N THR A 147 -18.61 23.70 -10.49
CA THR A 147 -18.92 22.34 -10.96
C THR A 147 -17.77 21.35 -10.70
N ALA A 148 -16.56 21.84 -10.44
CA ALA A 148 -15.38 21.05 -10.18
C ALA A 148 -15.15 20.84 -8.68
N ALA A 149 -14.72 19.64 -8.31
CA ALA A 149 -14.37 19.32 -6.94
C ALA A 149 -12.92 18.79 -6.83
N VAL A 150 -12.28 19.07 -5.71
CA VAL A 150 -10.94 18.52 -5.41
C VAL A 150 -10.94 16.99 -5.45
N THR A 151 -12.07 16.38 -5.13
CA THR A 151 -12.27 14.92 -5.11
C THR A 151 -12.38 14.28 -6.49
N ASP A 152 -12.44 15.08 -7.58
CA ASP A 152 -12.41 14.59 -8.95
C ASP A 152 -11.00 14.10 -9.35
N TYR A 153 -10.00 14.45 -8.54
CA TYR A 153 -8.59 14.10 -8.78
C TYR A 153 -8.07 13.08 -7.75
N PRO A 154 -7.49 11.96 -8.22
CA PRO A 154 -7.54 11.42 -9.58
C PRO A 154 -8.93 10.84 -9.92
N ILE A 155 -9.20 10.59 -11.19
CA ILE A 155 -10.44 9.93 -11.61
C ILE A 155 -10.51 8.54 -10.97
N LYS A 156 -11.66 8.24 -10.36
CA LYS A 156 -11.92 6.90 -9.83
C LYS A 156 -12.11 5.93 -11.00
N GLY A 157 -11.19 5.00 -11.17
CA GLY A 157 -11.36 3.93 -12.15
C GLY A 157 -12.68 3.19 -11.94
N VAL A 158 -13.31 2.77 -13.05
CA VAL A 158 -14.54 1.98 -13.01
C VAL A 158 -14.29 0.74 -12.15
N LYS A 159 -15.11 0.53 -11.13
CA LYS A 159 -15.07 -0.70 -10.33
C LYS A 159 -15.48 -1.86 -11.22
N VAL A 160 -14.55 -2.77 -11.50
CA VAL A 160 -14.90 -4.04 -12.10
C VAL A 160 -15.86 -4.75 -11.14
N LYS A 161 -17.01 -5.19 -11.68
CA LYS A 161 -18.00 -5.94 -10.91
C LYS A 161 -17.30 -7.15 -10.27
N GLN A 162 -17.31 -7.21 -8.94
CA GLN A 162 -16.73 -8.34 -8.23
C GLN A 162 -17.50 -9.60 -8.63
N ARG A 163 -16.78 -10.63 -9.02
CA ARG A 163 -17.34 -11.96 -9.21
C ARG A 163 -17.78 -12.48 -7.85
N SER A 164 -19.04 -12.89 -7.75
CA SER A 164 -19.57 -13.52 -6.54
C SER A 164 -19.50 -15.03 -6.75
N ASP A 165 -18.54 -15.66 -6.11
CA ASP A 165 -18.43 -17.13 -6.12
C ASP A 165 -18.99 -17.66 -4.78
N PHE A 166 -19.87 -18.62 -4.86
CA PHE A 166 -20.37 -19.34 -3.70
C PHE A 166 -19.59 -20.65 -3.57
N SER A 167 -19.16 -20.94 -2.35
CA SER A 167 -18.50 -22.21 -2.06
C SER A 167 -19.18 -22.83 -0.85
N VAL A 168 -19.54 -24.10 -0.95
CA VAL A 168 -20.00 -24.88 0.19
C VAL A 168 -18.77 -25.58 0.78
N VAL A 169 -18.55 -25.40 2.08
CA VAL A 169 -17.50 -26.08 2.81
C VAL A 169 -18.14 -26.98 3.85
N CYS A 170 -17.88 -28.27 3.76
CA CYS A 170 -18.28 -29.23 4.78
C CYS A 170 -17.12 -29.41 5.76
N VAL A 171 -17.39 -29.20 7.04
CA VAL A 171 -16.45 -29.47 8.13
C VAL A 171 -16.88 -30.75 8.80
N VAL A 172 -16.09 -31.80 8.70
CA VAL A 172 -16.34 -33.09 9.34
C VAL A 172 -15.41 -33.24 10.53
N GLU A 173 -15.98 -33.39 11.72
CA GLU A 173 -15.24 -33.73 12.91
C GLU A 173 -15.14 -35.27 13.01
N LEU A 174 -13.93 -35.76 13.10
CA LEU A 174 -13.66 -37.16 13.36
C LEU A 174 -13.62 -37.36 14.88
N LEU A 175 -14.65 -37.97 15.43
CA LEU A 175 -14.67 -38.37 16.84
C LEU A 175 -13.72 -39.58 16.99
N GLY A 176 -12.61 -39.39 17.63
CA GLY A 176 -11.69 -40.48 18.01
C GLY A 176 -12.17 -41.20 19.26
N ASP A 177 -11.71 -42.43 19.47
CA ASP A 177 -11.98 -43.16 20.69
C ASP A 177 -11.50 -42.36 21.92
N GLU A 178 -12.22 -42.50 23.05
CA GLU A 178 -12.13 -41.71 24.29
C GLU A 178 -10.72 -41.53 24.92
N LYS A 179 -9.66 -42.06 24.31
CA LYS A 179 -8.28 -42.04 24.83
C LYS A 179 -7.32 -41.05 24.13
N GLN A 180 -7.74 -40.33 23.10
CA GLN A 180 -6.92 -39.29 22.45
C GLN A 180 -7.66 -37.95 22.40
N SER A 181 -7.21 -37.01 23.19
CA SER A 181 -7.74 -35.65 23.38
C SER A 181 -7.48 -34.71 22.20
N SER A 182 -7.42 -35.16 20.95
CA SER A 182 -7.23 -34.30 19.79
C SER A 182 -8.33 -34.55 18.74
N SER A 183 -9.27 -33.61 18.61
CA SER A 183 -10.24 -33.61 17.50
C SER A 183 -9.52 -33.37 16.18
N LYS A 184 -9.75 -34.22 15.20
CA LYS A 184 -9.28 -34.05 13.82
C LYS A 184 -10.43 -33.55 12.96
N PHE A 185 -10.20 -32.48 12.20
CA PHE A 185 -11.18 -31.93 11.28
C PHE A 185 -10.75 -32.16 9.84
N VAL A 186 -11.69 -32.56 9.00
CA VAL A 186 -11.51 -32.66 7.55
C VAL A 186 -12.33 -31.57 6.89
N LEU A 187 -11.69 -30.73 6.08
CA LEU A 187 -12.34 -29.71 5.28
C LEU A 187 -12.48 -30.22 3.84
N VAL A 188 -13.69 -30.32 3.36
CA VAL A 188 -14.00 -30.70 1.98
C VAL A 188 -14.58 -29.48 1.28
N LYS A 189 -13.92 -28.99 0.23
CA LYS A 189 -14.44 -27.95 -0.65
C LYS A 189 -15.09 -28.62 -1.86
N LEU A 190 -16.39 -28.47 -2.00
CA LEU A 190 -17.10 -28.84 -3.22
C LEU A 190 -16.90 -27.70 -4.24
N VAL A 191 -16.23 -28.00 -5.34
CA VAL A 191 -16.12 -27.11 -6.51
C VAL A 191 -17.21 -27.54 -7.47
N THR A 192 -18.21 -26.69 -7.67
CA THR A 192 -19.22 -26.83 -8.74
C THR A 192 -18.74 -26.09 -9.99
#